data_1f760d506ad1a82015e93329b19af5c2
#
_entry.id   1f760d506ad1a82015e93329b19af5c2
#
_cell.length_a   1.000
_cell.length_b   1.000
_cell.length_c   1.000
_cell.angle_alpha   90.00
_cell.angle_beta   90.00
_cell.angle_gamma   90.00
#
_symmetry.space_group_name_H-M   'P 1'
#
loop_
_entity.id
_entity.type
_entity.pdbx_description
1 polymer ?
#
loop_
_entity_poly.entity_id
_entity_poly.type
_entity_poly.pdbx_seq_one_letter_code
_entity_poly.pdbx_strand_id
1 'polypeptide(L)'
;MRIAYNTSIGTKRAPLRYSFPQGYSLCSKKSYLYSVHIIHNKGESYERQAHKKCKPQCKPYHRRRVGNSYERKEKQNVSYHYNNSISLKVYGRYALFSEPLTRVGGEKCSYPVPTYQALIGILEAMYWKPTFVWVIDDVRIMNHIETQSKGIRTKKMSKEGGSLSAYMYLTDVCYQVRAHFEWNDFRPDLLRDRNENKHNAIAHRMLERGGRRDIFLGTRECQGYIEPCVFGKGKGAYDNIPFIPLGMMMHGFNYAGESTTGMLQERYWRPVMKNGVVHFLRPDECTIVRDIRPQTAEKFELGKNVQSCDELYDEVMA
;
A
#
# COMPACT_ATOMS: atom_id res chain seq x y z
N MET A 1 -11.22 63.91 -0.97
CA MET A 1 -11.03 64.16 -2.42
C MET A 1 -11.46 62.88 -3.16
N ARG A 2 -12.48 62.97 -3.99
CA ARG A 2 -13.15 61.89 -4.69
C ARG A 2 -12.25 61.33 -5.80
N ILE A 3 -12.16 60.01 -5.96
CA ILE A 3 -11.74 59.42 -7.23
C ILE A 3 -12.75 58.32 -7.59
N ALA A 4 -13.21 58.46 -8.83
CA ALA A 4 -14.33 57.74 -9.40
C ALA A 4 -13.96 56.37 -9.94
N TYR A 5 -14.96 55.49 -9.87
CA TYR A 5 -15.04 54.22 -10.61
C TYR A 5 -15.23 54.46 -12.09
N ASN A 6 -14.60 53.63 -12.92
CA ASN A 6 -15.05 53.44 -14.28
C ASN A 6 -15.05 51.95 -14.63
N THR A 7 -16.26 51.44 -14.83
CA THR A 7 -16.61 50.12 -15.35
C THR A 7 -16.63 50.18 -16.90
N SER A 8 -16.05 49.19 -17.57
CA SER A 8 -16.58 48.78 -18.87
C SER A 8 -16.32 47.31 -19.16
N ILE A 9 -17.42 46.69 -19.44
CA ILE A 9 -17.66 45.29 -19.84
C ILE A 9 -17.19 45.13 -21.30
N GLY A 10 -16.50 44.04 -21.61
CA GLY A 10 -16.19 43.66 -22.99
C GLY A 10 -15.92 42.17 -23.12
N THR A 11 -16.98 41.40 -23.31
CA THR A 11 -16.95 39.97 -23.68
C THR A 11 -16.46 39.77 -25.11
N LYS A 12 -15.40 38.98 -25.31
CA LYS A 12 -15.21 38.19 -26.55
C LYS A 12 -14.41 36.92 -26.21
N ARG A 13 -15.08 35.77 -26.31
CA ARG A 13 -14.46 34.44 -26.33
C ARG A 13 -13.83 34.23 -27.70
N ALA A 14 -12.54 33.85 -27.74
CA ALA A 14 -11.89 33.27 -28.90
C ALA A 14 -11.35 31.86 -28.52
N PRO A 15 -11.43 30.87 -29.41
CA PRO A 15 -11.02 29.51 -29.12
C PRO A 15 -9.50 29.39 -29.13
N LEU A 16 -8.93 28.83 -28.07
CA LEU A 16 -7.51 28.51 -27.99
C LEU A 16 -7.22 27.27 -28.85
N ARG A 17 -6.56 27.49 -29.97
CA ARG A 17 -5.88 26.45 -30.74
C ARG A 17 -4.57 26.09 -30.02
N TYR A 18 -4.44 24.87 -29.53
CA TYR A 18 -3.17 24.35 -29.10
C TYR A 18 -2.37 23.87 -30.29
N SER A 19 -1.29 24.56 -30.62
CA SER A 19 -0.24 24.08 -31.50
C SER A 19 0.84 23.38 -30.67
N PHE A 20 1.07 22.09 -30.93
CA PHE A 20 2.19 21.37 -30.39
C PHE A 20 3.47 21.67 -31.19
N PRO A 21 4.59 21.99 -30.55
CA PRO A 21 5.88 22.05 -31.25
C PRO A 21 6.37 20.62 -31.51
N GLN A 22 6.66 20.34 -32.76
CA GLN A 22 7.40 19.16 -33.19
C GLN A 22 8.83 19.18 -32.63
N GLY A 23 9.28 18.04 -32.14
CA GLY A 23 10.69 17.76 -31.95
C GLY A 23 11.06 17.20 -30.58
N TYR A 24 10.82 15.91 -30.33
CA TYR A 24 11.65 15.12 -29.45
C TYR A 24 11.92 13.74 -30.05
N SER A 25 13.21 13.52 -30.27
CA SER A 25 13.86 12.30 -30.70
C SER A 25 13.51 11.09 -29.84
N LEU A 26 13.17 10.00 -30.51
CA LEU A 26 12.95 8.68 -29.96
C LEU A 26 14.20 8.15 -29.28
N CYS A 27 14.16 7.96 -27.98
CA CYS A 27 15.10 7.11 -27.27
C CYS A 27 14.41 5.79 -26.94
N SER A 28 15.02 4.74 -27.44
CA SER A 28 14.67 3.33 -27.47
C SER A 28 13.92 2.80 -26.25
N LYS A 29 12.70 2.35 -26.48
CA LYS A 29 11.97 1.43 -25.60
C LYS A 29 12.48 0.01 -25.82
N LYS A 30 13.12 -0.58 -24.82
CA LYS A 30 13.19 -2.04 -24.69
C LYS A 30 11.92 -2.52 -24.01
N SER A 31 10.95 -2.90 -24.82
CA SER A 31 9.77 -3.63 -24.40
C SER A 31 10.14 -5.11 -24.25
N TYR A 32 9.96 -5.66 -23.07
CA TYR A 32 9.96 -7.11 -22.88
C TYR A 32 8.61 -7.66 -23.36
N LEU A 33 8.61 -8.16 -24.58
CA LEU A 33 7.53 -8.99 -25.15
C LEU A 33 7.69 -10.40 -24.57
N TYR A 34 6.71 -10.83 -23.79
CA TYR A 34 6.49 -12.24 -23.52
C TYR A 34 5.84 -12.86 -24.75
N SER A 35 6.64 -13.57 -25.56
CA SER A 35 6.12 -14.41 -26.63
C SER A 35 5.42 -15.61 -26.03
N VAL A 36 4.10 -15.68 -26.20
CA VAL A 36 3.34 -16.90 -26.04
C VAL A 36 3.50 -17.69 -27.33
N HIS A 37 4.34 -18.72 -27.30
CA HIS A 37 4.42 -19.68 -28.40
C HIS A 37 3.20 -20.61 -28.35
N ILE A 38 2.25 -20.40 -29.25
CA ILE A 38 1.22 -21.38 -29.56
C ILE A 38 1.86 -22.36 -30.54
N ILE A 39 2.21 -23.54 -30.06
CA ILE A 39 2.63 -24.66 -30.91
C ILE A 39 1.36 -25.35 -31.42
N HIS A 40 1.05 -25.11 -32.68
CA HIS A 40 0.14 -25.96 -33.44
C HIS A 40 0.87 -27.27 -33.80
N ASN A 41 0.53 -28.35 -33.13
CA ASN A 41 0.93 -29.67 -33.57
C ASN A 41 -0.27 -30.35 -34.25
N LYS A 42 -0.04 -30.65 -35.52
CA LYS A 42 -0.90 -31.51 -36.38
C LYS A 42 -0.86 -32.95 -35.86
N GLY A 43 -1.99 -33.58 -36.02
CA GLY A 43 -2.34 -34.88 -35.50
C GLY A 43 -1.37 -36.02 -35.79
N GLU A 44 -1.21 -36.83 -34.79
CA GLU A 44 -0.91 -38.25 -34.87
C GLU A 44 -1.66 -39.00 -33.79
N SER A 45 -2.41 -40.00 -34.24
CA SER A 45 -3.20 -40.92 -33.42
C SER A 45 -2.25 -41.89 -32.71
N TYR A 46 -2.29 -41.92 -31.37
CA TYR A 46 -1.72 -43.04 -30.63
C TYR A 46 -2.78 -43.73 -29.79
N GLU A 47 -2.86 -45.05 -29.99
CA GLU A 47 -3.74 -46.01 -29.33
C GLU A 47 -3.50 -46.02 -27.80
N ARG A 48 -4.60 -45.95 -27.04
CA ARG A 48 -4.58 -46.10 -25.58
C ARG A 48 -4.49 -47.57 -25.21
N GLN A 49 -3.37 -47.98 -24.68
CA GLN A 49 -3.30 -49.20 -23.88
C GLN A 49 -3.85 -48.95 -22.47
N ALA A 50 -4.84 -49.74 -22.11
CA ALA A 50 -5.49 -49.71 -20.81
C ALA A 50 -4.58 -50.26 -19.71
N HIS A 51 -4.20 -49.45 -18.71
CA HIS A 51 -3.62 -49.95 -17.48
C HIS A 51 -4.61 -49.85 -16.28
N LYS A 52 -4.65 -50.98 -15.61
CA LYS A 52 -5.54 -51.47 -14.55
C LYS A 52 -5.85 -50.49 -13.42
N LYS A 53 -7.11 -50.56 -13.01
CA LYS A 53 -7.77 -49.96 -11.85
C LYS A 53 -6.97 -50.11 -10.54
N CYS A 54 -6.65 -49.02 -9.92
CA CYS A 54 -6.38 -48.93 -8.49
C CYS A 54 -7.54 -48.17 -7.82
N LYS A 55 -8.25 -48.83 -6.92
CA LYS A 55 -9.33 -48.23 -6.14
C LYS A 55 -8.72 -47.49 -4.92
N PRO A 56 -8.99 -46.21 -4.68
CA PRO A 56 -8.73 -45.62 -3.37
C PRO A 56 -9.96 -45.82 -2.49
N GLN A 57 -9.76 -46.47 -1.34
CA GLN A 57 -10.73 -46.51 -0.25
C GLN A 57 -10.74 -45.13 0.45
N CYS A 58 -11.68 -44.27 0.12
CA CYS A 58 -11.98 -43.09 0.90
C CYS A 58 -12.99 -43.44 1.99
N LYS A 59 -12.57 -43.35 3.26
CA LYS A 59 -13.47 -43.37 4.41
C LYS A 59 -14.26 -42.06 4.48
N PRO A 60 -15.56 -42.05 4.82
CA PRO A 60 -16.37 -40.84 4.88
C PRO A 60 -15.97 -39.99 6.09
N TYR A 61 -15.71 -38.72 5.83
CA TYR A 61 -15.41 -37.69 6.84
C TYR A 61 -16.71 -37.28 7.55
N HIS A 62 -16.86 -37.60 8.82
CA HIS A 62 -17.98 -37.16 9.63
C HIS A 62 -17.94 -35.64 9.89
N ARG A 63 -18.85 -34.92 9.29
CA ARG A 63 -19.14 -33.50 9.55
C ARG A 63 -19.72 -33.34 10.97
N ARG A 64 -18.92 -32.93 11.94
CA ARG A 64 -19.45 -32.44 13.23
C ARG A 64 -20.07 -31.05 12.99
N ARG A 65 -21.38 -30.93 13.23
CA ARG A 65 -22.07 -29.65 13.36
C ARG A 65 -21.53 -28.94 14.60
N VAL A 66 -20.84 -27.81 14.42
CA VAL A 66 -20.50 -26.89 15.51
C VAL A 66 -21.61 -25.85 15.57
N GLY A 67 -22.31 -25.84 16.70
CA GLY A 67 -23.41 -24.88 16.95
C GLY A 67 -22.87 -23.46 17.12
N ASN A 68 -23.56 -22.52 16.48
CA ASN A 68 -23.36 -21.08 16.67
C ASN A 68 -23.84 -20.68 18.07
N SER A 69 -22.92 -20.30 18.95
CA SER A 69 -23.20 -19.46 20.10
C SER A 69 -22.16 -18.36 20.17
N TYR A 70 -22.50 -17.20 19.60
CA TYR A 70 -21.70 -15.98 19.77
C TYR A 70 -21.99 -15.39 21.16
N GLU A 71 -21.31 -15.88 22.18
CA GLU A 71 -21.11 -15.12 23.42
C GLU A 71 -19.93 -14.18 23.24
N ARG A 72 -20.20 -12.90 23.37
CA ARG A 72 -19.21 -11.82 23.37
C ARG A 72 -18.41 -11.91 24.68
N LYS A 73 -17.29 -12.63 24.68
CA LYS A 73 -16.33 -12.64 25.79
C LYS A 73 -15.48 -11.38 25.76
N GLU A 74 -15.38 -10.73 26.92
CA GLU A 74 -14.50 -9.58 27.16
C GLU A 74 -13.06 -9.89 26.72
N LYS A 75 -12.48 -8.99 25.95
CA LYS A 75 -11.12 -9.11 25.39
C LYS A 75 -10.08 -9.00 26.51
N GLN A 76 -9.65 -10.12 27.07
CA GLN A 76 -8.35 -10.20 27.73
C GLN A 76 -7.27 -10.04 26.65
N ASN A 77 -6.20 -9.28 26.96
CA ASN A 77 -5.02 -9.10 26.09
C ASN A 77 -4.29 -10.43 25.90
N VAL A 78 -4.84 -11.30 25.08
CA VAL A 78 -4.16 -12.51 24.63
C VAL A 78 -3.36 -12.12 23.40
N SER A 79 -2.05 -12.26 23.45
CA SER A 79 -1.20 -12.13 22.28
C SER A 79 -1.55 -13.28 21.33
N TYR A 80 -2.39 -12.99 20.34
CA TYR A 80 -2.72 -13.95 19.29
C TYR A 80 -1.45 -14.24 18.48
N HIS A 81 -0.94 -15.45 18.58
CA HIS A 81 0.14 -15.91 17.71
C HIS A 81 -0.50 -16.45 16.42
N TYR A 82 -0.48 -15.63 15.38
CA TYR A 82 -0.92 -16.04 14.04
C TYR A 82 0.16 -16.92 13.41
N ASN A 83 -0.22 -18.08 12.87
CA ASN A 83 0.71 -18.98 12.15
C ASN A 83 1.31 -18.33 10.91
N ASN A 84 0.68 -17.27 10.38
CA ASN A 84 1.10 -16.50 9.20
C ASN A 84 1.78 -15.16 9.58
N SER A 85 2.24 -15.02 10.82
CA SER A 85 2.98 -13.84 11.27
C SER A 85 4.36 -13.79 10.63
N ILE A 86 4.74 -12.60 10.17
CA ILE A 86 6.04 -12.32 9.57
C ILE A 86 6.74 -11.20 10.34
N SER A 87 8.05 -11.32 10.49
CA SER A 87 8.89 -10.31 11.13
C SER A 87 9.99 -9.88 10.19
N LEU A 88 10.08 -8.59 9.94
CA LEU A 88 11.04 -8.01 9.02
C LEU A 88 11.70 -6.77 9.61
N LYS A 89 12.97 -6.57 9.22
CA LYS A 89 13.69 -5.33 9.44
C LYS A 89 13.50 -4.43 8.23
N VAL A 90 13.10 -3.18 8.47
CA VAL A 90 12.94 -2.14 7.44
C VAL A 90 13.92 -1.04 7.75
N TYR A 91 14.76 -0.65 6.79
CA TYR A 91 15.78 0.37 7.02
C TYR A 91 16.09 1.17 5.77
N GLY A 92 16.66 2.35 5.97
CA GLY A 92 17.07 3.22 4.89
C GLY A 92 17.73 4.50 5.39
N ARG A 93 18.43 5.18 4.51
CA ARG A 93 19.13 6.42 4.84
C ARG A 93 18.18 7.57 5.14
N TYR A 94 17.06 7.64 4.44
CA TYR A 94 16.05 8.67 4.61
C TYR A 94 14.65 8.08 4.61
N ALA A 95 13.74 8.69 5.39
CA ALA A 95 12.31 8.41 5.32
C ALA A 95 11.50 9.70 5.40
N LEU A 96 10.34 9.73 4.74
CA LEU A 96 9.41 10.85 4.78
C LEU A 96 7.98 10.33 4.87
N PHE A 97 7.52 10.12 6.10
CA PHE A 97 6.12 9.77 6.41
C PHE A 97 5.32 11.06 6.59
N SER A 98 4.97 11.65 5.46
CA SER A 98 4.48 13.02 5.36
C SER A 98 3.27 13.30 6.23
N GLU A 99 3.37 14.27 7.13
CA GLU A 99 2.28 14.77 7.94
C GLU A 99 1.34 15.63 7.08
N PRO A 100 0.01 15.36 7.04
CA PRO A 100 -0.91 16.14 6.21
C PRO A 100 -0.98 17.62 6.54
N LEU A 101 -0.87 17.99 7.82
CA LEU A 101 -0.98 19.38 8.28
C LEU A 101 0.16 20.27 7.78
N THR A 102 1.40 19.78 7.76
CA THR A 102 2.56 20.54 7.30
C THR A 102 2.57 20.73 5.79
N ARG A 103 1.86 19.89 5.03
CA ARG A 103 1.79 19.99 3.57
C ARG A 103 1.06 21.23 3.05
N VAL A 104 0.21 21.84 3.87
CA VAL A 104 -0.56 23.03 3.49
C VAL A 104 0.35 24.22 3.12
N GLY A 105 1.49 24.35 3.80
CA GLY A 105 2.50 25.38 3.51
C GLY A 105 3.46 25.03 2.35
N GLY A 106 3.33 23.85 1.73
CA GLY A 106 4.25 23.36 0.69
C GLY A 106 5.54 22.76 1.22
N GLU A 107 5.75 22.80 2.53
CA GLU A 107 6.83 22.13 3.24
C GLU A 107 6.33 20.77 3.77
N LYS A 108 7.17 19.75 3.69
CA LYS A 108 6.79 18.41 4.15
C LYS A 108 7.65 18.03 5.34
N CYS A 109 7.00 17.79 6.47
CA CYS A 109 7.64 17.20 7.64
C CYS A 109 7.23 15.73 7.77
N SER A 110 8.17 14.90 8.21
CA SER A 110 7.90 13.51 8.50
C SER A 110 7.32 13.36 9.90
N TYR A 111 6.37 12.44 10.07
CA TYR A 111 6.09 11.87 11.39
C TYR A 111 7.35 11.21 11.97
N PRO A 112 7.49 11.15 13.29
CA PRO A 112 8.68 10.56 13.94
C PRO A 112 8.80 9.04 13.73
N VAL A 113 7.68 8.37 13.46
CA VAL A 113 7.61 6.92 13.21
C VAL A 113 6.76 6.65 11.96
N PRO A 114 6.91 5.48 11.32
CA PRO A 114 6.09 5.14 10.16
C PRO A 114 4.61 5.06 10.52
N THR A 115 3.75 5.48 9.60
CA THR A 115 2.30 5.31 9.73
C THR A 115 1.90 3.88 9.39
N TYR A 116 0.75 3.42 9.89
CA TYR A 116 0.18 2.11 9.55
C TYR A 116 0.11 1.92 8.03
N GLN A 117 -0.43 2.91 7.31
CA GLN A 117 -0.58 2.84 5.85
C GLN A 117 0.76 2.77 5.11
N ALA A 118 1.80 3.44 5.60
CA ALA A 118 3.13 3.36 5.01
C ALA A 118 3.73 1.94 5.16
N LEU A 119 3.53 1.31 6.32
CA LEU A 119 3.97 -0.06 6.57
C LEU A 119 3.19 -1.08 5.72
N ILE A 120 1.87 -0.90 5.54
CA ILE A 120 1.06 -1.69 4.60
C ILE A 120 1.65 -1.59 3.20
N GLY A 121 1.95 -0.38 2.71
CA GLY A 121 2.57 -0.17 1.39
C GLY A 121 3.93 -0.87 1.22
N ILE A 122 4.73 -0.94 2.28
CA ILE A 122 6.01 -1.69 2.28
C ILE A 122 5.76 -3.20 2.17
N LEU A 123 4.80 -3.74 2.96
CA LEU A 123 4.45 -5.16 2.90
C LEU A 123 3.82 -5.55 1.56
N GLU A 124 2.98 -4.69 0.97
CA GLU A 124 2.42 -4.89 -0.36
C GLU A 124 3.48 -4.83 -1.47
N ALA A 125 4.50 -3.99 -1.33
CA ALA A 125 5.65 -3.98 -2.24
C ALA A 125 6.48 -5.26 -2.10
N MET A 126 6.55 -5.83 -0.90
CA MET A 126 7.17 -7.15 -0.66
C MET A 126 6.34 -8.26 -1.30
N TYR A 127 5.07 -8.37 -0.95
CA TYR A 127 4.15 -9.36 -1.49
C TYR A 127 2.70 -8.92 -1.34
N TRP A 128 1.96 -8.86 -2.44
CA TRP A 128 0.54 -8.52 -2.46
C TRP A 128 -0.26 -9.47 -3.34
N LYS A 129 -1.46 -9.80 -2.87
CA LYS A 129 -2.54 -10.47 -3.60
C LYS A 129 -3.88 -9.91 -3.15
N PRO A 130 -4.89 -9.81 -4.03
CA PRO A 130 -6.22 -9.34 -3.65
C PRO A 130 -6.97 -10.30 -2.71
N THR A 131 -6.44 -11.51 -2.49
CA THR A 131 -7.01 -12.58 -1.67
C THR A 131 -6.93 -12.26 -0.17
N PHE A 132 -5.95 -11.45 0.26
CA PHE A 132 -5.70 -11.12 1.65
C PHE A 132 -5.31 -9.65 1.83
N VAL A 133 -5.38 -9.19 3.06
CA VAL A 133 -4.93 -7.86 3.51
C VAL A 133 -3.86 -8.02 4.58
N TRP A 134 -2.84 -7.17 4.55
CA TRP A 134 -1.84 -7.11 5.61
C TRP A 134 -2.37 -6.37 6.83
N VAL A 135 -2.03 -6.85 8.01
CA VAL A 135 -2.31 -6.23 9.31
C VAL A 135 -0.98 -6.03 10.03
N ILE A 136 -0.73 -4.80 10.45
CA ILE A 136 0.46 -4.46 11.23
C ILE A 136 0.13 -4.64 12.70
N ASP A 137 0.92 -5.45 13.38
CA ASP A 137 0.80 -5.66 14.82
C ASP A 137 1.65 -4.65 15.58
N ASP A 138 2.96 -4.65 15.32
CA ASP A 138 3.94 -3.90 16.07
C ASP A 138 5.05 -3.34 15.20
N VAL A 139 5.57 -2.21 15.66
CA VAL A 139 6.81 -1.65 15.15
C VAL A 139 7.74 -1.35 16.32
N ARG A 140 9.00 -1.81 16.26
CA ARG A 140 10.06 -1.45 17.20
C ARG A 140 11.07 -0.54 16.52
N ILE A 141 11.35 0.57 17.18
CA ILE A 141 12.27 1.60 16.69
C ILE A 141 13.69 1.24 17.15
N MET A 142 14.59 0.97 16.19
CA MET A 142 15.94 0.49 16.48
C MET A 142 16.95 1.62 16.62
N ASN A 143 16.88 2.65 15.77
CA ASN A 143 17.78 3.79 15.77
C ASN A 143 17.13 5.01 16.42
N HIS A 144 17.95 6.00 16.82
CA HIS A 144 17.44 7.28 17.28
C HIS A 144 16.64 7.98 16.17
N ILE A 145 15.56 8.65 16.57
CA ILE A 145 14.73 9.47 15.68
C ILE A 145 15.48 10.79 15.46
N GLU A 146 16.11 10.90 14.31
CA GLU A 146 16.84 12.08 13.90
C GLU A 146 16.24 12.67 12.63
N THR A 147 16.31 13.97 12.46
CA THR A 147 15.74 14.67 11.31
C THR A 147 16.78 15.53 10.61
N GLN A 148 16.66 15.61 9.30
CA GLN A 148 17.46 16.48 8.45
C GLN A 148 16.58 17.29 7.50
N SER A 149 16.75 18.62 7.51
CA SER A 149 16.10 19.48 6.53
C SER A 149 16.87 19.47 5.21
N LYS A 150 16.13 19.38 4.08
CA LYS A 150 16.68 19.49 2.73
C LYS A 150 15.84 20.46 1.90
N GLY A 151 16.52 21.39 1.22
CA GLY A 151 15.90 22.29 0.27
C GLY A 151 15.60 21.55 -1.05
N ILE A 152 14.36 21.52 -1.44
CA ILE A 152 13.88 20.94 -2.72
C ILE A 152 13.41 22.05 -3.63
N ARG A 153 13.98 22.12 -4.84
CA ARG A 153 13.50 23.06 -5.86
C ARG A 153 12.30 22.45 -6.58
N THR A 154 11.13 23.05 -6.36
CA THR A 154 9.89 22.67 -7.05
C THR A 154 9.69 23.57 -8.27
N LYS A 155 9.35 22.96 -9.42
CA LYS A 155 9.02 23.70 -10.66
C LYS A 155 7.62 24.26 -10.53
N LYS A 156 7.44 25.56 -10.77
CA LYS A 156 6.11 26.18 -10.83
C LYS A 156 5.45 25.87 -12.18
N MET A 157 4.18 25.47 -12.16
CA MET A 157 3.44 25.14 -13.39
C MET A 157 3.12 26.37 -14.25
N SER A 158 3.01 27.56 -13.65
CA SER A 158 2.48 28.77 -14.33
C SER A 158 3.52 29.86 -14.60
N LYS A 159 4.76 29.72 -14.17
CA LYS A 159 5.82 30.73 -14.33
C LYS A 159 7.18 30.08 -14.50
N GLU A 160 8.03 30.74 -15.31
CA GLU A 160 9.46 30.40 -15.31
C GLU A 160 10.06 30.62 -13.92
N GLY A 161 10.80 29.65 -13.43
CA GLY A 161 11.44 29.67 -12.14
C GLY A 161 10.98 28.56 -11.21
N GLY A 162 11.80 28.27 -10.22
CA GLY A 162 11.54 27.30 -9.15
C GLY A 162 11.16 27.98 -7.85
N SER A 163 10.44 27.28 -6.99
CA SER A 163 10.27 27.63 -5.59
C SER A 163 11.17 26.72 -4.77
N LEU A 164 11.79 27.24 -3.72
CA LEU A 164 12.52 26.44 -2.74
C LEU A 164 11.55 26.06 -1.63
N SER A 165 11.41 24.75 -1.37
CA SER A 165 10.63 24.22 -0.26
C SER A 165 11.56 23.41 0.65
N ALA A 166 11.44 23.58 1.96
CA ALA A 166 12.20 22.80 2.94
C ALA A 166 11.43 21.54 3.31
N TYR A 167 12.05 20.38 3.09
CA TYR A 167 11.47 19.09 3.50
C TYR A 167 12.28 18.51 4.64
N MET A 168 11.60 18.06 5.69
CA MET A 168 12.22 17.47 6.89
C MET A 168 12.10 15.96 6.83
N TYR A 169 13.24 15.30 6.55
CA TYR A 169 13.37 13.86 6.45
C TYR A 169 13.83 13.26 7.79
N LEU A 170 13.39 12.03 8.07
CA LEU A 170 14.07 11.19 9.05
C LEU A 170 15.36 10.64 8.43
N THR A 171 16.40 10.48 9.25
CA THR A 171 17.71 9.97 8.82
C THR A 171 18.04 8.65 9.49
N ASP A 172 18.77 7.79 8.75
CA ASP A 172 19.31 6.52 9.22
C ASP A 172 18.30 5.66 9.97
N VAL A 173 17.11 5.54 9.37
CA VAL A 173 16.00 4.84 9.99
C VAL A 173 16.18 3.32 9.96
N CYS A 174 15.79 2.69 11.08
CA CYS A 174 15.79 1.24 11.20
C CYS A 174 14.65 0.80 12.11
N TYR A 175 13.79 -0.09 11.60
CA TYR A 175 12.59 -0.58 12.27
C TYR A 175 12.56 -2.11 12.22
N GLN A 176 12.09 -2.75 13.29
CA GLN A 176 11.61 -4.12 13.24
C GLN A 176 10.09 -4.06 13.18
N VAL A 177 9.49 -4.71 12.19
CA VAL A 177 8.05 -4.73 11.97
C VAL A 177 7.55 -6.14 12.16
N ARG A 178 6.46 -6.32 12.91
CA ARG A 178 5.71 -7.58 13.01
C ARG A 178 4.34 -7.37 12.41
N ALA A 179 3.95 -8.26 11.52
CA ALA A 179 2.69 -8.19 10.81
C ALA A 179 2.17 -9.61 10.51
N HIS A 180 0.89 -9.72 10.25
CA HIS A 180 0.27 -10.93 9.73
C HIS A 180 -0.69 -10.57 8.59
N PHE A 181 -1.23 -11.55 7.90
CA PHE A 181 -2.28 -11.31 6.92
C PHE A 181 -3.59 -11.97 7.30
N GLU A 182 -4.69 -11.34 6.92
CA GLU A 182 -6.05 -11.84 7.07
C GLU A 182 -6.72 -11.95 5.70
N TRP A 183 -7.73 -12.83 5.57
CA TRP A 183 -8.43 -12.97 4.29
C TRP A 183 -9.26 -11.72 3.98
N ASN A 184 -9.23 -11.33 2.70
CA ASN A 184 -10.04 -10.20 2.24
C ASN A 184 -11.49 -10.63 2.05
N ASP A 185 -12.38 -10.25 2.96
CA ASP A 185 -13.79 -10.64 2.93
C ASP A 185 -14.60 -9.88 1.87
N PHE A 186 -14.07 -8.78 1.33
CA PHE A 186 -14.65 -8.08 0.19
C PHE A 186 -14.43 -8.79 -1.15
N ARG A 187 -13.64 -9.88 -1.17
CA ARG A 187 -13.34 -10.68 -2.37
C ARG A 187 -13.69 -12.15 -2.18
N PRO A 188 -15.00 -12.48 -2.04
CA PRO A 188 -15.45 -13.86 -1.91
C PRO A 188 -15.21 -14.71 -3.17
N ASP A 189 -15.05 -14.07 -4.32
CA ASP A 189 -14.68 -14.71 -5.59
C ASP A 189 -13.31 -15.43 -5.53
N LEU A 190 -12.43 -15.02 -4.60
CA LEU A 190 -11.08 -15.57 -4.44
C LEU A 190 -10.95 -16.65 -3.34
N LEU A 191 -12.06 -17.20 -2.86
CA LEU A 191 -12.06 -18.26 -1.82
C LEU A 191 -11.15 -19.46 -2.16
N ARG A 192 -11.06 -19.83 -3.46
CA ARG A 192 -10.22 -20.96 -3.91
C ARG A 192 -8.72 -20.68 -3.73
N ASP A 193 -8.30 -19.42 -3.71
CA ASP A 193 -6.91 -19.01 -3.52
C ASP A 193 -6.51 -18.90 -2.04
N ARG A 194 -7.47 -18.96 -1.10
CA ARG A 194 -7.24 -18.84 0.34
C ARG A 194 -6.53 -20.08 0.90
N ASN A 195 -5.21 -20.12 0.74
CA ASN A 195 -4.34 -21.14 1.29
C ASN A 195 -3.22 -20.47 2.09
N GLU A 196 -3.30 -20.54 3.42
CA GLU A 196 -2.40 -19.87 4.35
C GLU A 196 -0.94 -20.29 4.16
N ASN A 197 -0.68 -21.61 4.09
CA ASN A 197 0.67 -22.14 3.92
C ASN A 197 1.31 -21.67 2.61
N LYS A 198 0.54 -21.62 1.53
CA LYS A 198 0.99 -21.11 0.23
C LYS A 198 1.42 -19.66 0.32
N HIS A 199 0.54 -18.78 0.84
CA HIS A 199 0.81 -17.35 0.90
C HIS A 199 1.91 -17.02 1.89
N ASN A 200 1.96 -17.68 3.04
CA ASN A 200 3.03 -17.54 4.02
C ASN A 200 4.40 -17.92 3.44
N ALA A 201 4.49 -19.09 2.77
CA ALA A 201 5.73 -19.52 2.13
C ALA A 201 6.19 -18.58 1.01
N ILE A 202 5.26 -17.97 0.26
CA ILE A 202 5.60 -16.96 -0.76
C ILE A 202 6.09 -15.67 -0.09
N ALA A 203 5.43 -15.20 0.97
CA ALA A 203 5.81 -14.00 1.70
C ALA A 203 7.24 -14.10 2.24
N HIS A 204 7.60 -15.22 2.87
CA HIS A 204 8.96 -15.47 3.35
C HIS A 204 9.99 -15.44 2.23
N ARG A 205 9.75 -16.12 1.09
CA ARG A 205 10.66 -16.10 -0.05
C ARG A 205 10.81 -14.70 -0.67
N MET A 206 9.74 -13.89 -0.69
CA MET A 206 9.82 -12.51 -1.17
C MET A 206 10.59 -11.63 -0.20
N LEU A 207 10.43 -11.83 1.11
CA LEU A 207 11.21 -11.14 2.13
C LEU A 207 12.70 -11.45 2.02
N GLU A 208 13.08 -12.73 1.86
CA GLU A 208 14.48 -13.16 1.66
C GLU A 208 15.13 -12.53 0.42
N ARG A 209 14.32 -12.21 -0.61
CA ARG A 209 14.78 -11.51 -1.83
C ARG A 209 14.87 -9.99 -1.68
N GLY A 210 14.43 -9.42 -0.54
CA GLY A 210 14.35 -7.97 -0.36
C GLY A 210 13.11 -7.32 -0.98
N GLY A 211 12.08 -8.11 -1.32
CA GLY A 211 10.81 -7.66 -1.88
C GLY A 211 10.61 -8.02 -3.36
N ARG A 212 9.37 -7.90 -3.81
CA ARG A 212 8.99 -8.08 -5.22
C ARG A 212 9.17 -6.81 -6.04
N ARG A 213 9.02 -5.64 -5.40
CA ARG A 213 9.19 -4.31 -5.98
C ARG A 213 10.13 -3.50 -5.09
N ASP A 214 10.60 -2.38 -5.61
CA ASP A 214 11.39 -1.42 -4.85
C ASP A 214 10.62 -0.96 -3.61
N ILE A 215 11.33 -0.88 -2.50
CA ILE A 215 10.78 -0.44 -1.20
C ILE A 215 11.06 1.06 -1.04
N PHE A 216 10.03 1.82 -0.68
CA PHE A 216 10.13 3.24 -0.40
C PHE A 216 9.59 3.55 1.00
N LEU A 217 10.31 4.40 1.73
CA LEU A 217 9.98 4.80 3.10
C LEU A 217 9.16 6.09 3.10
N GLY A 218 7.90 5.96 2.68
CA GLY A 218 6.92 7.04 2.58
C GLY A 218 6.88 7.67 1.19
N THR A 219 7.94 8.30 0.73
CA THR A 219 8.02 8.91 -0.60
C THR A 219 9.05 8.22 -1.48
N ARG A 220 8.90 8.36 -2.80
CA ARG A 220 9.71 7.62 -3.78
C ARG A 220 11.20 7.97 -3.76
N GLU A 221 11.56 9.15 -3.30
CA GLU A 221 12.95 9.58 -3.12
C GLU A 221 13.64 8.93 -1.91
N CYS A 222 12.87 8.30 -1.01
CA CYS A 222 13.35 7.63 0.18
C CYS A 222 13.40 6.12 -0.05
N GLN A 223 14.40 5.66 -0.79
CA GLN A 223 14.59 4.22 -1.00
C GLN A 223 14.92 3.53 0.31
N GLY A 224 14.26 2.41 0.58
CA GLY A 224 14.47 1.56 1.73
C GLY A 224 14.79 0.13 1.33
N TYR A 225 15.09 -0.68 2.34
CA TYR A 225 15.41 -2.09 2.21
C TYR A 225 14.68 -2.89 3.28
N ILE A 226 14.43 -4.15 2.99
CA ILE A 226 13.82 -5.09 3.93
C ILE A 226 14.67 -6.37 4.02
N GLU A 227 14.74 -6.92 5.23
CA GLU A 227 15.44 -8.17 5.54
C GLU A 227 14.66 -8.98 6.55
N PRO A 228 14.75 -10.33 6.56
CA PRO A 228 14.20 -11.15 7.62
C PRO A 228 14.84 -10.79 8.96
N CYS A 229 14.03 -10.75 10.02
CA CYS A 229 14.56 -10.58 11.38
C CYS A 229 13.72 -11.34 12.39
N VAL A 230 14.27 -11.47 13.61
CA VAL A 230 13.54 -11.92 14.78
C VAL A 230 13.12 -10.67 15.55
N PHE A 231 11.81 -10.45 15.68
CA PHE A 231 11.29 -9.30 16.40
C PHE A 231 11.74 -9.31 17.87
N GLY A 232 12.19 -8.16 18.35
CA GLY A 232 12.73 -8.00 19.71
C GLY A 232 14.22 -8.35 19.86
N LYS A 233 14.86 -8.97 18.87
CA LYS A 233 16.30 -9.28 18.91
C LYS A 233 17.15 -8.05 18.61
N GLY A 234 18.25 -7.88 19.35
CA GLY A 234 19.16 -6.74 19.24
C GLY A 234 18.77 -5.60 20.20
N LYS A 235 19.67 -4.61 20.35
CA LYS A 235 19.48 -3.43 21.20
C LYS A 235 18.82 -2.31 20.39
N GLY A 236 17.69 -1.83 20.84
CA GLY A 236 17.01 -0.64 20.28
C GLY A 236 17.38 0.63 21.05
N ALA A 237 17.29 1.77 20.40
CA ALA A 237 17.65 3.08 20.99
C ALA A 237 16.71 3.48 22.15
N TYR A 238 15.48 2.96 22.15
CA TYR A 238 14.41 3.34 23.09
C TYR A 238 13.97 2.23 24.04
N ASP A 239 14.71 1.13 24.12
CA ASP A 239 14.35 -0.03 24.95
C ASP A 239 14.19 0.31 26.45
N ASN A 240 14.99 1.26 26.94
CA ASN A 240 14.99 1.68 28.32
C ASN A 240 14.03 2.85 28.63
N ILE A 241 13.30 3.34 27.63
CA ILE A 241 12.38 4.47 27.78
C ILE A 241 10.95 3.92 27.90
N PRO A 242 10.33 4.00 29.10
CA PRO A 242 9.08 3.31 29.35
C PRO A 242 7.90 3.85 28.54
N PHE A 243 7.93 5.16 28.21
CA PHE A 243 6.78 5.81 27.60
C PHE A 243 7.17 7.08 26.83
N ILE A 244 6.76 7.15 25.54
CA ILE A 244 6.85 8.37 24.71
C ILE A 244 5.53 8.54 23.96
N PRO A 245 4.73 9.60 24.23
CA PRO A 245 3.55 9.93 23.44
C PRO A 245 3.99 10.54 22.10
N LEU A 246 3.43 10.08 20.99
CA LEU A 246 3.79 10.53 19.64
C LEU A 246 2.81 11.58 19.07
N GLY A 247 1.83 12.00 19.89
CA GLY A 247 0.80 12.93 19.45
C GLY A 247 -0.28 12.28 18.58
N MET A 248 -1.03 13.11 17.85
CA MET A 248 -2.03 12.61 16.91
C MET A 248 -1.38 12.35 15.56
N MET A 249 -1.51 11.14 15.06
CA MET A 249 -0.95 10.71 13.79
C MET A 249 -2.03 10.14 12.88
N MET A 250 -1.83 10.30 11.58
CA MET A 250 -2.62 9.59 10.58
C MET A 250 -2.34 8.09 10.70
N HIS A 251 -3.41 7.30 10.78
CA HIS A 251 -3.33 5.84 10.75
C HIS A 251 -3.33 5.34 9.30
N GLY A 252 -4.39 5.67 8.54
CA GLY A 252 -4.56 5.25 7.16
C GLY A 252 -5.87 5.75 6.57
N PHE A 253 -6.28 5.12 5.47
CA PHE A 253 -7.54 5.43 4.78
C PHE A 253 -8.53 4.27 4.89
N ASN A 254 -9.84 4.60 4.87
CA ASN A 254 -10.91 3.69 4.50
C ASN A 254 -11.31 4.02 3.06
N TYR A 255 -11.12 3.08 2.16
CA TYR A 255 -11.57 3.23 0.78
C TYR A 255 -13.04 2.84 0.66
N ALA A 256 -13.78 3.48 -0.23
CA ALA A 256 -15.23 3.25 -0.39
C ALA A 256 -15.58 1.79 -0.75
N GLY A 257 -14.69 1.10 -1.48
CA GLY A 257 -14.86 -0.32 -1.82
C GLY A 257 -14.64 -1.29 -0.66
N GLU A 258 -14.08 -0.81 0.45
CA GLU A 258 -13.75 -1.57 1.66
C GLU A 258 -14.50 -1.03 2.90
N SER A 259 -15.44 -0.11 2.70
CA SER A 259 -16.28 0.46 3.74
C SER A 259 -17.74 0.40 3.35
N THR A 260 -18.60 0.36 4.36
CA THR A 260 -20.07 0.37 4.17
C THR A 260 -20.63 1.77 3.89
N THR A 261 -19.82 2.82 4.04
CA THR A 261 -20.27 4.22 3.96
C THR A 261 -20.22 4.79 2.56
N GLY A 262 -19.48 4.16 1.61
CA GLY A 262 -19.24 4.72 0.28
C GLY A 262 -18.40 6.00 0.26
N MET A 263 -17.73 6.32 1.38
CA MET A 263 -16.91 7.50 1.56
C MET A 263 -15.43 7.11 1.61
N LEU A 264 -14.58 7.93 1.00
CA LEU A 264 -13.16 7.93 1.30
C LEU A 264 -12.96 8.64 2.63
N GLN A 265 -12.37 7.97 3.61
CA GLN A 265 -12.17 8.48 4.96
C GLN A 265 -10.72 8.41 5.38
N GLU A 266 -10.27 9.36 6.21
CA GLU A 266 -8.99 9.33 6.91
C GLU A 266 -9.21 8.85 8.34
N ARG A 267 -8.36 7.94 8.81
CA ARG A 267 -8.32 7.48 10.19
C ARG A 267 -7.14 8.12 10.92
N TYR A 268 -7.39 8.56 12.14
CA TYR A 268 -6.38 9.12 13.05
C TYR A 268 -6.38 8.37 14.38
N TRP A 269 -5.23 8.39 15.04
CA TRP A 269 -5.04 7.78 16.35
C TRP A 269 -3.94 8.50 17.14
N ARG A 270 -3.77 8.11 18.40
CA ARG A 270 -2.74 8.65 19.27
C ARG A 270 -1.78 7.54 19.70
N PRO A 271 -0.75 7.26 18.89
CA PRO A 271 0.22 6.23 19.21
C PRO A 271 1.07 6.61 20.42
N VAL A 272 1.46 5.56 21.13
CA VAL A 272 2.37 5.63 22.26
C VAL A 272 3.45 4.59 22.03
N MET A 273 4.71 5.03 22.11
CA MET A 273 5.85 4.13 22.11
C MET A 273 6.15 3.70 23.55
N LYS A 274 6.17 2.39 23.79
CA LYS A 274 6.52 1.78 25.10
C LYS A 274 7.74 0.90 24.93
N ASN A 275 8.83 1.19 25.66
CA ASN A 275 10.09 0.44 25.56
C ASN A 275 10.54 0.25 24.10
N GLY A 276 10.46 1.31 23.30
CA GLY A 276 10.83 1.31 21.89
C GLY A 276 9.83 0.68 20.93
N VAL A 277 8.70 0.14 21.42
CA VAL A 277 7.67 -0.53 20.61
C VAL A 277 6.40 0.31 20.53
N VAL A 278 5.86 0.44 19.32
CA VAL A 278 4.54 0.99 19.03
C VAL A 278 3.62 -0.15 18.62
N HIS A 279 2.55 -0.37 19.40
CA HIS A 279 1.48 -1.31 19.08
C HIS A 279 0.43 -0.61 18.24
N PHE A 280 0.14 -1.13 17.05
CA PHE A 280 -0.84 -0.53 16.19
C PHE A 280 -2.26 -0.98 16.53
N LEU A 281 -3.19 -0.05 16.41
CA LEU A 281 -4.63 -0.36 16.43
C LEU A 281 -5.04 -0.98 15.10
N ARG A 282 -6.04 -1.83 15.13
CA ARG A 282 -6.68 -2.30 13.91
C ARG A 282 -7.45 -1.14 13.23
N PRO A 283 -7.66 -1.19 11.89
CA PRO A 283 -8.41 -0.16 11.19
C PRO A 283 -9.81 0.14 11.77
N ASP A 284 -10.50 -0.91 12.24
CA ASP A 284 -11.84 -0.85 12.84
C ASP A 284 -11.85 -0.32 14.28
N GLU A 285 -10.71 -0.32 14.96
CA GLU A 285 -10.55 0.21 16.32
C GLU A 285 -10.27 1.73 16.35
N CYS A 286 -9.98 2.33 15.19
CA CYS A 286 -9.74 3.76 15.11
C CYS A 286 -11.03 4.56 15.31
N THR A 287 -11.11 5.31 16.41
CA THR A 287 -12.31 6.08 16.78
C THR A 287 -12.37 7.46 16.12
N ILE A 288 -11.24 7.98 15.66
CA ILE A 288 -11.15 9.31 15.02
C ILE A 288 -11.12 9.11 13.52
N VAL A 289 -12.27 9.30 12.87
CA VAL A 289 -12.44 9.16 11.43
C VAL A 289 -12.98 10.46 10.85
N ARG A 290 -12.41 10.90 9.72
CA ARG A 290 -12.81 12.10 9.00
C ARG A 290 -13.19 11.74 7.57
N ASP A 291 -14.37 12.16 7.14
CA ASP A 291 -14.82 12.03 5.75
C ASP A 291 -14.08 13.05 4.87
N ILE A 292 -13.55 12.58 3.73
CA ILE A 292 -12.88 13.43 2.74
C ILE A 292 -13.83 13.76 1.59
N ARG A 293 -14.37 12.71 0.95
CA ARG A 293 -15.26 12.84 -0.21
C ARG A 293 -16.01 11.54 -0.46
N PRO A 294 -17.17 11.61 -1.13
CA PRO A 294 -17.78 10.42 -1.72
C PRO A 294 -16.84 9.78 -2.74
N GLN A 295 -16.78 8.46 -2.75
CA GLN A 295 -15.99 7.71 -3.73
C GLN A 295 -16.83 6.54 -4.22
N THR A 296 -17.19 6.56 -5.50
CA THR A 296 -17.85 5.44 -6.15
C THR A 296 -16.77 4.42 -6.56
N ALA A 297 -16.84 3.22 -6.02
CA ALA A 297 -16.04 2.09 -6.49
C ALA A 297 -16.84 1.40 -7.60
N GLU A 298 -16.57 1.73 -8.85
CA GLU A 298 -17.12 1.01 -9.98
C GLU A 298 -16.41 -0.33 -10.12
N LYS A 299 -17.22 -1.40 -10.35
CA LYS A 299 -16.67 -2.71 -10.67
C LYS A 299 -16.02 -2.63 -12.05
N PHE A 300 -14.85 -3.26 -12.17
CA PHE A 300 -14.22 -3.45 -13.46
C PHE A 300 -15.12 -4.31 -14.36
N GLU A 301 -15.59 -3.75 -15.46
CA GLU A 301 -16.38 -4.43 -16.49
C GLU A 301 -15.72 -4.17 -17.85
N LEU A 302 -15.22 -5.24 -18.48
CA LEU A 302 -14.59 -5.15 -19.80
C LEU A 302 -15.61 -4.67 -20.85
N GLY A 303 -15.23 -3.70 -21.68
CA GLY A 303 -16.09 -3.08 -22.71
C GLY A 303 -17.08 -2.05 -22.18
N LYS A 304 -17.13 -1.80 -20.86
CA LYS A 304 -18.01 -0.79 -20.27
C LYS A 304 -17.23 0.38 -19.64
N ASN A 305 -16.32 0.10 -18.72
CA ASN A 305 -15.48 1.10 -18.07
C ASN A 305 -13.99 0.87 -18.31
N VAL A 306 -13.65 -0.12 -19.11
CA VAL A 306 -12.29 -0.39 -19.59
C VAL A 306 -12.38 -0.86 -21.03
N GLN A 307 -11.67 -0.16 -21.90
CA GLN A 307 -11.47 -0.54 -23.32
C GLN A 307 -10.04 -1.02 -23.52
N SER A 308 -9.82 -1.89 -24.49
CA SER A 308 -8.47 -2.29 -24.87
C SER A 308 -7.71 -1.13 -25.51
N CYS A 309 -6.39 -1.14 -25.38
CA CYS A 309 -5.56 -0.13 -26.05
C CYS A 309 -5.71 -0.19 -27.59
N ASP A 310 -5.99 -1.37 -28.13
CA ASP A 310 -6.16 -1.58 -29.57
C ASP A 310 -7.45 -0.94 -30.06
N GLU A 311 -8.58 -1.11 -29.35
CA GLU A 311 -9.85 -0.43 -29.65
C GLU A 311 -9.71 1.09 -29.58
N LEU A 312 -9.06 1.63 -28.55
CA LEU A 312 -8.80 3.06 -28.42
C LEU A 312 -7.88 3.59 -29.52
N TYR A 313 -6.93 2.79 -29.99
CA TYR A 313 -6.03 3.15 -31.08
C TYR A 313 -6.79 3.27 -32.40
N ASP A 314 -7.67 2.33 -32.69
CA ASP A 314 -8.48 2.32 -33.91
C ASP A 314 -9.46 3.51 -33.96
N GLU A 315 -10.06 3.89 -32.81
CA GLU A 315 -10.90 5.10 -32.71
C GLU A 315 -10.14 6.42 -32.99
N VAL A 316 -8.87 6.51 -32.61
CA VAL A 316 -8.05 7.71 -32.83
C VAL A 316 -7.54 7.80 -34.27
N MET A 317 -7.38 6.67 -34.94
CA MET A 317 -6.83 6.59 -36.30
C MET A 317 -7.93 6.58 -37.39
N ALA A 318 -9.20 6.43 -37.04
CA ALA A 318 -10.36 6.53 -37.92
C ALA A 318 -10.80 7.97 -38.11
#